data_0506e72768748f0e894bf110b3e53bc0
#
_entry.id   0506e72768748f0e894bf110b3e53bc0
#
_cell.length_a   1.000
_cell.length_b   1.000
_cell.length_c   1.000
_cell.angle_alpha   90.00
_cell.angle_beta   90.00
_cell.angle_gamma   90.00
#
_symmetry.space_group_name_H-M   'P 1'
#
loop_
_entity.id
_entity.type
_entity.pdbx_description
1 polymer ?
#
loop_
_entity_poly.entity_id
_entity_poly.type
_entity_poly.pdbx_seq_one_letter_code
_entity_poly.pdbx_strand_id
1 'polypeptide(L)'
;MSGNEAALGLNMLEHPARKQEARLAKESGEYTIAGPFKLQQGGIGALLFDPIYTTDANGDQTFWGFSILVLDWESFLNEIELDTLEKAGYIYEIWKISPATGEHVSIAHSGNSRRSDAMEVLCTVPNDTWHFEIFMRRSGRFYFSFFSSSRFLEISPHLCFTQSGDLCGSCGVLNR
;
A
#
# COMPACT_ATOMS: atom_id res chain seq x y z
N MET A 1 26.90 -5.29 -10.06
CA MET A 1 25.43 -5.25 -10.02
C MET A 1 24.90 -6.39 -10.87
N SER A 2 24.92 -7.61 -10.36
CA SER A 2 24.32 -8.75 -11.06
C SER A 2 22.87 -8.93 -10.59
N GLY A 3 21.95 -9.21 -11.52
CA GLY A 3 20.54 -9.53 -11.21
C GLY A 3 19.50 -8.53 -11.72
N ASN A 4 19.91 -7.37 -12.27
CA ASN A 4 19.00 -6.37 -12.82
C ASN A 4 19.06 -6.23 -14.34
N GLU A 5 19.78 -7.13 -15.01
CA GLU A 5 19.98 -7.08 -16.46
C GLU A 5 18.66 -7.13 -17.23
N ALA A 6 17.66 -7.87 -16.71
CA ALA A 6 16.34 -7.99 -17.32
C ALA A 6 15.52 -6.68 -17.27
N ALA A 7 15.93 -5.71 -16.44
CA ALA A 7 15.27 -4.41 -16.32
C ALA A 7 15.89 -3.35 -17.23
N LEU A 8 17.01 -3.64 -17.88
CA LEU A 8 17.68 -2.70 -18.79
C LEU A 8 16.79 -2.39 -20.02
N GLY A 9 16.61 -1.11 -20.31
CA GLY A 9 15.84 -0.65 -21.46
C GLY A 9 14.32 -0.64 -21.26
N LEU A 10 13.81 -0.95 -20.05
CA LEU A 10 12.39 -0.82 -19.76
C LEU A 10 11.94 0.64 -19.74
N ASN A 11 11.03 0.98 -20.63
CA ASN A 11 10.37 2.30 -20.61
C ASN A 11 9.14 2.25 -19.68
N MET A 12 9.27 2.80 -18.47
CA MET A 12 8.21 2.79 -17.46
C MET A 12 6.99 3.61 -17.90
N LEU A 13 7.16 4.67 -18.69
CA LEU A 13 6.06 5.51 -19.17
C LEU A 13 5.20 4.84 -20.26
N GLU A 14 5.68 3.74 -20.83
CA GLU A 14 4.96 2.96 -21.85
C GLU A 14 4.65 1.54 -21.39
N HIS A 15 5.19 1.12 -20.24
CA HIS A 15 5.01 -0.24 -19.74
C HIS A 15 3.54 -0.55 -19.45
N PRO A 16 2.95 -1.64 -20.00
CA PRO A 16 1.49 -1.91 -19.91
C PRO A 16 0.93 -1.89 -18.49
N ALA A 17 1.68 -2.43 -17.51
CA ALA A 17 1.22 -2.59 -16.13
C ALA A 17 1.68 -1.48 -15.17
N ARG A 18 2.49 -0.50 -15.63
CA ARG A 18 3.16 0.47 -14.74
C ARG A 18 3.06 1.91 -15.21
N LYS A 19 2.61 2.12 -16.45
CA LYS A 19 2.60 3.44 -17.09
C LYS A 19 1.70 4.46 -16.39
N GLN A 20 0.64 4.01 -15.74
CA GLN A 20 -0.31 4.91 -15.08
C GLN A 20 0.35 5.59 -13.89
N GLU A 21 0.92 4.80 -12.99
CA GLU A 21 1.60 5.30 -11.80
C GLU A 21 2.88 6.07 -12.16
N ALA A 22 3.63 5.61 -13.18
CA ALA A 22 4.80 6.33 -13.66
C ALA A 22 4.43 7.71 -14.24
N ARG A 23 3.32 7.80 -15.00
CA ARG A 23 2.82 9.08 -15.50
C ARG A 23 2.31 9.98 -14.38
N LEU A 24 1.57 9.39 -13.41
CA LEU A 24 1.10 10.13 -12.25
C LEU A 24 2.27 10.73 -11.47
N ALA A 25 3.34 9.96 -11.21
CA ALA A 25 4.56 10.47 -10.58
C ALA A 25 5.17 11.63 -11.38
N LYS A 26 5.31 11.45 -12.70
CA LYS A 26 5.84 12.50 -13.58
C LYS A 26 4.99 13.77 -13.58
N GLU A 27 3.67 13.66 -13.57
CA GLU A 27 2.74 14.79 -13.64
C GLU A 27 2.61 15.54 -12.30
N SER A 28 2.59 14.79 -11.19
CA SER A 28 2.49 15.38 -9.85
C SER A 28 3.83 15.91 -9.31
N GLY A 29 4.95 15.35 -9.75
CA GLY A 29 6.26 15.63 -9.17
C GLY A 29 6.49 14.93 -7.82
N GLU A 30 5.61 14.02 -7.42
CA GLU A 30 5.63 13.37 -6.12
C GLU A 30 5.91 11.88 -6.21
N TYR A 31 6.42 11.31 -5.11
CA TYR A 31 6.58 9.86 -4.98
C TYR A 31 5.27 9.15 -5.28
N THR A 32 5.33 8.09 -6.08
CA THR A 32 4.15 7.29 -6.43
C THR A 32 4.46 5.82 -6.30
N ILE A 33 3.62 5.10 -5.54
CA ILE A 33 3.73 3.66 -5.41
C ILE A 33 2.95 2.94 -6.53
N ALA A 34 3.58 1.93 -7.13
CA ALA A 34 2.99 1.08 -8.15
C ALA A 34 3.09 -0.39 -7.77
N GLY A 35 2.03 -1.14 -7.98
CA GLY A 35 1.99 -2.57 -7.66
C GLY A 35 1.03 -2.90 -6.51
N PRO A 36 1.13 -4.12 -5.92
CA PRO A 36 2.14 -5.15 -6.24
C PRO A 36 1.92 -5.82 -7.60
N PHE A 37 3.01 -6.26 -8.24
CA PHE A 37 2.98 -6.99 -9.50
C PHE A 37 4.22 -7.88 -9.67
N LYS A 38 4.19 -8.78 -10.65
CA LYS A 38 5.32 -9.63 -10.97
C LYS A 38 6.47 -8.80 -11.54
N LEU A 39 7.64 -8.91 -10.93
CA LEU A 39 8.84 -8.21 -11.37
C LEU A 39 9.53 -8.94 -12.54
N GLN A 40 10.26 -8.20 -13.39
CA GLN A 40 11.02 -8.78 -14.51
C GLN A 40 12.17 -9.66 -14.02
N GLN A 41 12.79 -9.31 -12.90
CA GLN A 41 13.83 -10.08 -12.24
C GLN A 41 13.30 -11.28 -11.43
N GLY A 42 11.99 -11.50 -11.41
CA GLY A 42 11.32 -12.54 -10.64
C GLY A 42 10.73 -12.03 -9.31
N GLY A 43 9.84 -12.84 -8.71
CA GLY A 43 9.13 -12.47 -7.48
C GLY A 43 7.98 -11.49 -7.70
N ILE A 44 7.35 -11.11 -6.59
CA ILE A 44 6.33 -10.06 -6.53
C ILE A 44 6.94 -8.85 -5.84
N GLY A 45 6.67 -7.66 -6.34
CA GLY A 45 7.17 -6.43 -5.74
C GLY A 45 6.33 -5.22 -6.08
N ALA A 46 6.58 -4.14 -5.35
CA ALA A 46 6.08 -2.83 -5.69
C ALA A 46 7.25 -1.90 -6.10
N LEU A 47 6.96 -0.91 -6.90
CA LEU A 47 7.91 0.11 -7.30
C LEU A 47 7.49 1.45 -6.71
N LEU A 48 8.44 2.16 -6.12
CA LEU A 48 8.26 3.54 -5.73
C LEU A 48 8.98 4.42 -6.74
N PHE A 49 8.21 5.17 -7.52
CA PHE A 49 8.72 6.12 -8.50
C PHE A 49 9.00 7.47 -7.84
N ASP A 50 10.21 7.95 -7.95
CA ASP A 50 10.66 9.29 -7.58
C ASP A 50 11.04 10.05 -8.85
N PRO A 51 10.23 11.01 -9.33
CA PRO A 51 10.50 11.70 -10.56
C PRO A 51 11.63 12.72 -10.38
N ILE A 52 12.59 12.70 -11.31
CA ILE A 52 13.74 13.59 -11.32
C ILE A 52 13.57 14.61 -12.44
N TYR A 53 13.74 15.89 -12.10
CA TYR A 53 13.73 17.00 -13.04
C TYR A 53 15.09 17.71 -13.06
N THR A 54 15.47 18.17 -14.22
CA THR A 54 16.61 19.08 -14.40
C THR A 54 16.09 20.49 -14.64
N THR A 55 16.78 21.48 -14.08
CA THR A 55 16.44 22.89 -14.27
C THR A 55 17.49 23.53 -15.20
N ASP A 56 17.07 24.21 -16.25
CA ASP A 56 17.91 24.90 -17.15
C ASP A 56 18.37 26.31 -16.63
N ALA A 57 19.15 27.02 -17.41
CA ALA A 57 19.63 28.34 -17.01
C ALA A 57 18.53 29.41 -16.91
N ASN A 58 17.36 29.17 -17.48
CA ASN A 58 16.20 30.07 -17.45
C ASN A 58 15.25 29.72 -16.27
N GLY A 59 15.49 28.61 -15.55
CA GLY A 59 14.67 28.15 -14.48
C GLY A 59 13.59 27.16 -14.92
N ASP A 60 13.54 26.76 -16.18
CA ASP A 60 12.58 25.81 -16.71
C ASP A 60 12.93 24.38 -16.28
N GLN A 61 11.95 23.66 -15.79
CA GLN A 61 12.11 22.27 -15.35
C GLN A 61 11.78 21.30 -16.48
N THR A 62 12.68 20.34 -16.71
CA THR A 62 12.48 19.26 -17.67
C THR A 62 12.59 17.92 -16.98
N PHE A 63 11.61 17.04 -17.19
CA PHE A 63 11.66 15.68 -16.68
C PHE A 63 12.84 14.93 -17.27
N TRP A 64 13.71 14.42 -16.39
CA TRP A 64 14.91 13.67 -16.77
C TRP A 64 14.70 12.17 -16.68
N GLY A 65 13.96 11.69 -15.66
CA GLY A 65 13.78 10.27 -15.43
C GLY A 65 13.20 9.98 -14.05
N PHE A 66 13.34 8.72 -13.61
CA PHE A 66 12.96 8.28 -12.28
C PHE A 66 14.15 7.70 -11.52
N SER A 67 14.22 7.98 -10.23
CA SER A 67 14.79 7.06 -9.25
C SER A 67 13.72 6.04 -8.88
N ILE A 68 14.05 4.74 -8.88
CA ILE A 68 13.07 3.69 -8.61
C ILE A 68 13.56 2.81 -7.47
N LEU A 69 12.82 2.82 -6.37
CA LEU A 69 13.00 1.85 -5.30
C LEU A 69 12.11 0.63 -5.58
N VAL A 70 12.71 -0.54 -5.54
CA VAL A 70 12.00 -1.82 -5.68
C VAL A 70 11.78 -2.40 -4.29
N LEU A 71 10.52 -2.61 -3.92
CA LEU A 71 10.12 -3.24 -2.67
C LEU A 71 9.83 -4.72 -2.93
N ASP A 72 10.53 -5.61 -2.24
CA ASP A 72 10.18 -7.02 -2.18
C ASP A 72 8.88 -7.17 -1.39
N TRP A 73 7.86 -7.74 -2.03
CA TRP A 73 6.51 -7.71 -1.47
C TRP A 73 6.35 -8.66 -0.28
N GLU A 74 6.97 -9.82 -0.35
CA GLU A 74 6.92 -10.80 0.74
C GLU A 74 7.62 -10.26 1.99
N SER A 75 8.82 -9.71 1.81
CA SER A 75 9.55 -9.08 2.91
C SER A 75 8.77 -7.92 3.53
N PHE A 76 8.16 -7.08 2.70
CA PHE A 76 7.32 -5.97 3.17
C PHE A 76 6.13 -6.46 4.00
N LEU A 77 5.38 -7.47 3.52
CA LEU A 77 4.24 -8.03 4.25
C LEU A 77 4.67 -8.69 5.57
N ASN A 78 5.83 -9.33 5.61
CA ASN A 78 6.37 -9.92 6.83
C ASN A 78 6.73 -8.87 7.88
N GLU A 79 7.27 -7.72 7.46
CA GLU A 79 7.62 -6.62 8.39
C GLU A 79 6.39 -5.96 9.04
N ILE A 80 5.24 -5.95 8.37
CA ILE A 80 4.01 -5.40 8.95
C ILE A 80 3.24 -6.40 9.83
N GLU A 81 3.77 -7.62 10.01
CA GLU A 81 3.30 -8.63 10.97
C GLU A 81 1.79 -8.93 10.91
N LEU A 82 1.20 -8.97 9.71
CA LEU A 82 -0.23 -9.23 9.51
C LEU A 82 -0.70 -10.58 10.08
N ASP A 83 0.19 -11.54 10.23
CA ASP A 83 -0.07 -12.83 10.84
C ASP A 83 -0.46 -12.74 12.33
N THR A 84 -0.07 -11.66 13.02
CA THR A 84 -0.50 -11.39 14.39
C THR A 84 -2.00 -11.15 14.48
N LEU A 85 -2.60 -10.52 13.46
CA LEU A 85 -4.04 -10.31 13.37
C LEU A 85 -4.77 -11.65 13.20
N GLU A 86 -4.26 -12.52 12.34
CA GLU A 86 -4.84 -13.84 12.13
C GLU A 86 -4.77 -14.71 13.41
N LYS A 87 -3.63 -14.67 14.10
CA LYS A 87 -3.44 -15.36 15.40
C LYS A 87 -4.39 -14.83 16.46
N ALA A 88 -4.71 -13.53 16.41
CA ALA A 88 -5.69 -12.90 17.31
C ALA A 88 -7.15 -13.17 16.90
N GLY A 89 -7.40 -13.92 15.82
CA GLY A 89 -8.72 -14.29 15.36
C GLY A 89 -9.39 -13.26 14.45
N TYR A 90 -8.64 -12.35 13.89
CA TYR A 90 -9.15 -11.40 12.90
C TYR A 90 -8.96 -11.92 11.48
N ILE A 91 -9.79 -11.42 10.59
CA ILE A 91 -9.67 -11.54 9.14
C ILE A 91 -9.50 -10.13 8.60
N TYR A 92 -8.63 -9.97 7.62
CA TYR A 92 -8.36 -8.67 7.02
C TYR A 92 -8.31 -8.76 5.50
N GLU A 93 -8.54 -7.63 4.87
CA GLU A 93 -8.21 -7.35 3.47
C GLU A 93 -7.57 -5.96 3.36
N ILE A 94 -6.46 -5.87 2.66
CA ILE A 94 -5.87 -4.62 2.20
C ILE A 94 -6.12 -4.55 0.70
N TRP A 95 -6.75 -3.47 0.25
CA TRP A 95 -7.11 -3.30 -1.14
C TRP A 95 -7.00 -1.84 -1.57
N LYS A 96 -7.01 -1.62 -2.87
CA LYS A 96 -7.02 -0.28 -3.48
C LYS A 96 -7.90 -0.25 -4.72
N ILE A 97 -8.18 0.95 -5.20
CA ILE A 97 -8.78 1.15 -6.52
C ILE A 97 -7.65 1.28 -7.55
N SER A 98 -7.73 0.48 -8.60
CA SER A 98 -6.83 0.61 -9.74
C SER A 98 -7.01 1.95 -10.42
N PRO A 99 -5.98 2.80 -10.55
CA PRO A 99 -6.10 4.07 -11.26
C PRO A 99 -6.33 3.88 -12.76
N ALA A 100 -6.01 2.70 -13.29
CA ALA A 100 -6.17 2.38 -14.71
C ALA A 100 -7.59 1.94 -15.08
N THR A 101 -8.25 1.15 -14.20
CA THR A 101 -9.53 0.51 -14.52
C THR A 101 -10.67 0.93 -13.60
N GLY A 102 -10.37 1.58 -12.48
CA GLY A 102 -11.34 1.87 -11.42
C GLY A 102 -11.80 0.64 -10.64
N GLU A 103 -11.17 -0.50 -10.85
CA GLU A 103 -11.53 -1.75 -10.21
C GLU A 103 -10.84 -1.93 -8.86
N HIS A 104 -11.50 -2.70 -8.00
CA HIS A 104 -10.94 -3.16 -6.74
C HIS A 104 -9.79 -4.13 -6.98
N VAL A 105 -8.62 -3.81 -6.41
CA VAL A 105 -7.43 -4.66 -6.45
C VAL A 105 -7.04 -5.05 -5.04
N SER A 106 -7.15 -6.34 -4.73
CA SER A 106 -6.67 -6.87 -3.45
C SER A 106 -5.15 -6.87 -3.41
N ILE A 107 -4.59 -6.32 -2.34
CA ILE A 107 -3.15 -6.20 -2.09
C ILE A 107 -2.68 -7.33 -1.20
N ALA A 108 -3.42 -7.58 -0.10
CA ALA A 108 -3.19 -8.67 0.83
C ALA A 108 -4.49 -9.05 1.53
N HIS A 109 -4.68 -10.32 1.85
CA HIS A 109 -5.86 -10.78 2.57
C HIS A 109 -5.57 -12.07 3.33
N SER A 110 -6.31 -12.31 4.44
CA SER A 110 -6.22 -13.53 5.24
C SER A 110 -7.41 -14.47 5.06
N GLY A 111 -8.41 -14.11 4.27
CA GLY A 111 -9.61 -14.91 4.06
C GLY A 111 -10.51 -14.38 2.95
N ASN A 112 -11.55 -15.14 2.60
CA ASN A 112 -12.34 -14.91 1.39
C ASN A 112 -13.68 -14.20 1.62
N SER A 113 -13.91 -13.49 2.70
CA SER A 113 -15.23 -12.93 2.93
C SER A 113 -15.21 -11.44 3.23
N ARG A 114 -15.70 -10.65 2.28
CA ARG A 114 -16.18 -9.29 2.56
C ARG A 114 -17.38 -9.35 3.48
N ARG A 115 -17.40 -8.50 4.48
CA ARG A 115 -18.49 -8.41 5.46
C ARG A 115 -18.92 -6.97 5.64
N SER A 116 -20.22 -6.79 5.81
CA SER A 116 -20.82 -5.49 6.08
C SER A 116 -20.52 -4.94 7.49
N ASP A 117 -19.94 -5.75 8.36
CA ASP A 117 -19.55 -5.41 9.74
C ASP A 117 -18.02 -5.23 9.88
N ALA A 118 -17.28 -5.11 8.78
CA ALA A 118 -15.87 -4.81 8.80
C ALA A 118 -15.63 -3.36 9.26
N MET A 119 -14.57 -3.16 10.04
CA MET A 119 -14.02 -1.83 10.29
C MET A 119 -13.04 -1.50 9.15
N GLU A 120 -13.19 -0.31 8.58
CA GLU A 120 -12.34 0.16 7.50
C GLU A 120 -11.43 1.28 8.00
N VAL A 121 -10.16 1.22 7.63
CA VAL A 121 -9.17 2.28 7.85
C VAL A 121 -8.56 2.66 6.50
N LEU A 122 -8.51 3.96 6.22
CA LEU A 122 -7.84 4.49 5.03
C LEU A 122 -6.38 4.79 5.35
N CYS A 123 -5.48 4.21 4.57
CA CYS A 123 -4.05 4.42 4.68
C CYS A 123 -3.57 5.22 3.47
N THR A 124 -3.08 6.42 3.70
CA THR A 124 -2.43 7.21 2.65
C THR A 124 -1.03 6.66 2.41
N VAL A 125 -0.77 6.26 1.20
CA VAL A 125 0.55 5.84 0.72
C VAL A 125 1.00 6.81 -0.38
N PRO A 126 2.26 6.76 -0.83
CA PRO A 126 2.75 7.69 -1.84
C PRO A 126 1.88 7.74 -3.09
N ASN A 127 1.14 8.84 -3.24
CA ASN A 127 0.24 9.18 -4.35
C ASN A 127 -0.88 8.15 -4.61
N ASP A 128 -1.31 7.43 -3.53
CA ASP A 128 -2.38 6.43 -3.59
C ASP A 128 -3.10 6.37 -2.22
N THR A 129 -4.22 5.67 -2.15
CA THR A 129 -4.95 5.38 -0.91
C THR A 129 -5.27 3.90 -0.85
N TRP A 130 -4.85 3.27 0.22
CA TRP A 130 -5.16 1.87 0.49
C TRP A 130 -6.26 1.77 1.53
N HIS A 131 -7.13 0.82 1.35
CA HIS A 131 -8.21 0.47 2.26
C HIS A 131 -7.79 -0.76 3.06
N PHE A 132 -7.83 -0.65 4.37
CA PHE A 132 -7.58 -1.76 5.28
C PHE A 132 -8.88 -2.12 5.97
N GLU A 133 -9.47 -3.23 5.59
CA GLU A 133 -10.67 -3.79 6.21
C GLU A 133 -10.28 -4.90 7.19
N ILE A 134 -10.85 -4.85 8.40
CA ILE A 134 -10.62 -5.84 9.45
C ILE A 134 -11.94 -6.23 10.10
N PHE A 135 -12.14 -7.51 10.37
CA PHE A 135 -13.28 -8.03 11.10
C PHE A 135 -12.92 -9.27 11.91
N MET A 136 -13.69 -9.53 12.97
CA MET A 136 -13.45 -10.68 13.83
C MET A 136 -13.97 -11.97 13.18
N ARG A 137 -13.16 -13.03 13.19
CA ARG A 137 -13.58 -14.36 12.77
C ARG A 137 -14.66 -14.84 13.73
N ARG A 138 -15.92 -14.98 13.27
CA ARG A 138 -16.97 -15.61 14.08
C ARG A 138 -16.67 -17.10 14.22
N SER A 139 -16.02 -17.51 15.30
CA SER A 139 -16.11 -18.90 15.73
C SER A 139 -17.47 -19.07 16.39
N GLY A 140 -18.27 -20.03 15.94
CA GLY A 140 -19.61 -20.27 16.47
C GLY A 140 -19.60 -20.42 17.99
N ARG A 141 -20.33 -19.55 18.68
CA ARG A 141 -20.44 -19.30 20.11
C ARG A 141 -19.33 -18.42 20.69
N PHE A 142 -19.56 -17.11 20.72
CA PHE A 142 -18.96 -16.27 21.76
C PHE A 142 -19.98 -15.28 22.31
N TYR A 143 -20.08 -15.31 23.64
CA TYR A 143 -20.72 -14.28 24.45
C TYR A 143 -20.02 -12.95 24.25
N PHE A 144 -20.79 -11.90 23.98
CA PHE A 144 -20.31 -10.53 24.04
C PHE A 144 -19.84 -10.25 25.47
N SER A 145 -18.56 -10.29 25.72
CA SER A 145 -17.95 -9.61 26.84
C SER A 145 -17.50 -8.24 26.34
N PHE A 146 -18.16 -7.22 26.85
CA PHE A 146 -17.78 -5.83 26.62
C PHE A 146 -16.30 -5.64 27.01
N PHE A 147 -15.42 -5.50 26.03
CA PHE A 147 -14.07 -5.01 26.24
C PHE A 147 -14.10 -3.47 26.17
N SER A 148 -14.46 -2.84 27.30
CA SER A 148 -13.98 -1.52 27.62
C SER A 148 -12.56 -1.67 28.17
N SER A 149 -11.56 -1.64 27.32
CA SER A 149 -10.19 -1.52 27.76
C SER A 149 -9.34 -0.90 26.65
N SER A 150 -8.86 0.27 26.96
CA SER A 150 -8.00 1.19 26.18
C SER A 150 -6.59 0.64 25.89
N ARG A 151 -6.47 -0.65 25.52
CA ARG A 151 -5.17 -1.28 25.23
C ARG A 151 -5.06 -1.96 23.87
N PHE A 152 -5.95 -1.65 22.93
CA PHE A 152 -6.01 -2.40 21.67
C PHE A 152 -5.29 -1.74 20.49
N LEU A 153 -4.34 -0.83 20.72
CA LEU A 153 -3.63 -0.14 19.63
C LEU A 153 -2.11 -0.08 19.84
N GLU A 154 -1.53 -1.15 20.39
CA GLU A 154 -0.10 -1.41 20.20
C GLU A 154 0.09 -2.50 19.13
N ILE A 155 -0.42 -2.26 17.93
CA ILE A 155 0.02 -2.99 16.75
C ILE A 155 1.23 -2.22 16.24
N SER A 156 2.39 -2.85 16.33
CA SER A 156 3.71 -2.43 15.87
C SER A 156 3.90 -0.92 15.52
N PRO A 157 4.91 -0.22 16.04
CA PRO A 157 5.16 1.20 15.76
C PRO A 157 5.44 1.52 14.27
N HIS A 158 5.43 0.52 13.41
CA HIS A 158 5.63 0.67 11.97
C HIS A 158 4.34 0.79 11.14
N LEU A 159 3.18 0.45 11.72
CA LEU A 159 1.88 0.81 11.16
C LEU A 159 1.41 2.05 11.90
N CYS A 160 1.28 3.15 11.19
CA CYS A 160 0.86 4.45 11.72
C CYS A 160 -0.62 4.42 12.13
N PHE A 161 -0.95 3.73 13.24
CA PHE A 161 -2.26 3.73 13.86
C PHE A 161 -2.18 4.54 15.16
N THR A 162 -2.50 5.82 15.13
CA THR A 162 -2.62 6.61 16.35
C THR A 162 -4.07 6.98 16.60
N GLN A 163 -4.58 6.61 17.76
CA GLN A 163 -5.92 6.96 18.26
C GLN A 163 -5.97 8.36 18.89
N SER A 164 -4.87 9.08 18.99
CA SER A 164 -4.81 10.47 19.40
C SER A 164 -4.61 11.34 18.18
N GLY A 165 -5.51 12.32 17.99
CA GLY A 165 -5.58 13.21 16.84
C GLY A 165 -4.39 14.13 16.60
N ASP A 166 -3.18 13.67 16.88
CA ASP A 166 -1.93 14.36 16.61
C ASP A 166 -1.21 13.68 15.45
N LEU A 167 -1.14 14.43 14.41
CA LEU A 167 -0.53 14.27 13.11
C LEU A 167 0.72 13.40 13.04
N CYS A 168 0.57 12.18 12.57
CA CYS A 168 1.58 11.57 11.74
C CYS A 168 0.89 11.07 10.47
N GLY A 169 0.93 11.88 9.42
CA GLY A 169 0.53 11.61 8.04
C GLY A 169 -0.75 10.78 7.84
N SER A 170 -1.91 11.42 7.96
CA SER A 170 -3.21 11.06 7.36
C SER A 170 -3.63 9.58 7.33
N CYS A 171 -4.03 9.01 8.48
CA CYS A 171 -4.94 7.88 8.53
C CYS A 171 -6.28 8.34 9.14
N GLY A 172 -7.39 8.15 8.43
CA GLY A 172 -8.75 8.44 8.92
C GLY A 172 -9.53 7.15 9.13
N VAL A 173 -10.30 7.08 10.20
CA VAL A 173 -11.22 5.96 10.46
C VAL A 173 -12.60 6.36 9.97
N LEU A 174 -13.18 5.58 9.07
CA LEU A 174 -14.57 5.70 8.64
C LEU A 174 -15.40 4.59 9.30
N ASN A 175 -16.29 4.96 10.20
CA ASN A 175 -17.36 4.07 10.65
C ASN A 175 -18.52 4.15 9.64
N ARG A 176 -18.86 3.03 9.06
CA ARG A 176 -20.12 2.84 8.33
C ARG A 176 -21.15 2.12 9.17
#